data_33863e66af51d4173f6ae0943f0a4367
#
_entry.id   33863e66af51d4173f6ae0943f0a4367
#
_cell.length_a   1.000
_cell.length_b   1.000
_cell.length_c   1.000
_cell.angle_alpha   90.00
_cell.angle_beta   90.00
_cell.angle_gamma   90.00
#
_symmetry.space_group_name_H-M   'P 1'
#
loop_
_entity.id
_entity.type
_entity.pdbx_description
1 polymer ?
#
loop_
_entity_poly.entity_id
_entity_poly.type
_entity_poly.pdbx_seq_one_letter_code
_entity_poly.pdbx_strand_id
1 'polypeptide(L)'
;GPILGKVDVGGYYEYLGLNSGNGLNKHIMTYGASGAGKSRGFVKPFILKTAQLKQSMIIVDPKAEMAEQMSEYLREQGYVVKMFNLLNKDNSDGWNCLGEIDGNVDKVQNVAEVIIRNTSEDGQKADFWDKAEKNLLVALIHYVCTLKDPLTGELLPIQKRSLATIYDMLSSEGQKSLDAKMRSLPLDHPARAPYGIFKQAASNLWGNMFIGLGSRLNVFQNKLVKKITSYHEIDLELPGKQPCAYFCIISDQDSSLEFLSSLFFSLLFEKLSDYALKNGDERGRLPVEVNMVLDEFCNIGKILDFKKTISTVRSRGIHCQIIAQSAAQLADRYPINEWQEIVGNCDTQLMLGCNDQMTAEFISKRCGNITIRTTTSMAPQTPIFSPITRQVNGYKQSTSNATRPLMYPDEIEQMDNSECLILIRGQKPLKVM
;
A
#
# COMPACT_ATOMS: atom_id res chain seq x y z
N GLY A 1 20.48 -3.42 -9.08
CA GLY A 1 19.23 -2.74 -8.77
C GLY A 1 18.11 -3.11 -9.75
N PRO A 2 16.88 -2.67 -9.49
CA PRO A 2 15.76 -2.89 -10.41
C PRO A 2 16.01 -2.22 -11.75
N ILE A 3 15.46 -2.79 -12.82
CA ILE A 3 15.47 -2.20 -14.16
C ILE A 3 14.36 -1.15 -14.20
N LEU A 4 14.71 0.08 -14.59
CA LEU A 4 13.78 1.21 -14.65
C LEU A 4 13.34 1.54 -16.09
N GLY A 5 14.13 1.15 -17.07
CA GLY A 5 13.88 1.42 -18.48
C GLY A 5 15.04 0.95 -19.34
N LYS A 6 14.93 1.20 -20.65
CA LYS A 6 15.97 0.91 -21.64
C LYS A 6 16.20 2.12 -22.56
N VAL A 7 17.41 2.26 -23.05
CA VAL A 7 17.80 3.30 -24.02
C VAL A 7 18.37 2.62 -25.23
N ASP A 8 17.99 3.09 -26.43
CA ASP A 8 18.61 2.66 -27.68
C ASP A 8 19.95 3.42 -27.86
N VAL A 9 21.04 2.66 -27.96
CA VAL A 9 22.38 3.19 -28.18
C VAL A 9 22.91 2.64 -29.49
N GLY A 10 22.44 3.22 -30.60
CA GLY A 10 22.95 2.88 -31.93
C GLY A 10 22.60 1.47 -32.40
N GLY A 11 21.38 0.98 -32.11
CA GLY A 11 20.85 -0.31 -32.59
C GLY A 11 20.94 -1.46 -31.59
N TYR A 12 21.41 -1.20 -30.37
CA TYR A 12 21.28 -2.11 -29.23
C TYR A 12 20.70 -1.39 -28.03
N TYR A 13 20.05 -2.15 -27.09
CA TYR A 13 19.43 -1.59 -25.91
C TYR A 13 20.33 -1.70 -24.70
N GLU A 14 20.55 -0.58 -24.01
CA GLU A 14 21.10 -0.56 -22.65
C GLU A 14 19.98 -0.45 -21.64
N TYR A 15 20.06 -1.27 -20.57
CA TYR A 15 19.08 -1.23 -19.49
C TYR A 15 19.55 -0.31 -18.36
N LEU A 16 18.69 0.63 -17.98
CA LEU A 16 18.93 1.51 -16.87
C LEU A 16 18.46 0.85 -15.58
N GLY A 17 19.35 0.77 -14.61
CA GLY A 17 19.05 0.22 -13.28
C GLY A 17 19.49 1.16 -12.17
N LEU A 18 18.86 1.06 -11.01
CA LEU A 18 19.32 1.78 -9.81
C LEU A 18 20.64 1.19 -9.31
N ASN A 19 21.65 2.03 -9.22
CA ASN A 19 22.92 1.62 -8.59
C ASN A 19 22.79 1.69 -7.05
N SER A 20 23.12 0.62 -6.36
CA SER A 20 23.01 0.50 -4.90
C SER A 20 24.04 1.33 -4.11
N GLY A 21 24.99 2.00 -4.79
CA GLY A 21 26.10 2.73 -4.15
C GLY A 21 25.89 4.23 -3.95
N ASN A 22 24.79 4.84 -4.42
CA ASN A 22 24.62 6.31 -4.46
C ASN A 22 23.84 6.90 -3.28
N GLY A 23 23.64 6.14 -2.20
CA GLY A 23 22.96 6.63 -0.98
C GLY A 23 21.45 6.84 -1.09
N LEU A 24 20.86 6.57 -2.26
CA LEU A 24 19.41 6.62 -2.48
C LEU A 24 18.71 5.46 -1.78
N ASN A 25 17.45 5.67 -1.40
CA ASN A 25 16.62 4.57 -0.96
C ASN A 25 16.13 3.73 -2.15
N LYS A 26 15.62 2.54 -1.86
CA LYS A 26 15.09 1.63 -2.88
C LYS A 26 13.55 1.70 -2.99
N HIS A 27 12.90 2.69 -2.37
CA HIS A 27 11.47 2.91 -2.56
C HIS A 27 11.24 3.54 -3.93
N ILE A 28 10.26 2.99 -4.65
CA ILE A 28 9.89 3.46 -5.99
C ILE A 28 8.41 3.80 -5.98
N MET A 29 8.07 4.97 -6.53
CA MET A 29 6.69 5.34 -6.82
C MET A 29 6.47 5.25 -8.33
N THR A 30 5.50 4.47 -8.75
CA THR A 30 5.17 4.28 -10.17
C THR A 30 3.75 4.76 -10.43
N TYR A 31 3.60 5.69 -11.37
CA TYR A 31 2.31 6.15 -11.88
C TYR A 31 2.05 5.55 -13.24
N GLY A 32 0.86 5.03 -13.44
CA GLY A 32 0.46 4.53 -14.76
C GLY A 32 -1.04 4.29 -14.84
N ALA A 33 -1.69 4.93 -15.81
CA ALA A 33 -3.10 4.71 -16.11
C ALA A 33 -3.39 3.23 -16.43
N SER A 34 -4.66 2.85 -16.45
CA SER A 34 -5.04 1.51 -16.89
C SER A 34 -4.55 1.26 -18.32
N GLY A 35 -3.90 0.12 -18.55
CA GLY A 35 -3.32 -0.19 -19.85
C GLY A 35 -1.93 0.41 -20.15
N ALA A 36 -1.38 1.25 -19.28
CA ALA A 36 -0.03 1.84 -19.44
C ALA A 36 1.13 0.84 -19.29
N GLY A 37 0.86 -0.46 -19.23
CA GLY A 37 1.91 -1.48 -19.20
C GLY A 37 2.59 -1.70 -17.86
N LYS A 38 2.05 -1.22 -16.74
CA LYS A 38 2.63 -1.34 -15.37
C LYS A 38 3.13 -2.75 -15.05
N SER A 39 2.27 -3.74 -15.21
CA SER A 39 2.61 -5.13 -14.88
C SER A 39 3.72 -5.69 -15.79
N ARG A 40 3.66 -5.42 -17.10
CA ARG A 40 4.62 -5.93 -18.08
C ARG A 40 5.94 -5.14 -18.07
N GLY A 41 5.85 -3.81 -17.98
CA GLY A 41 7.02 -2.92 -18.07
C GLY A 41 7.79 -2.81 -16.75
N PHE A 42 7.12 -2.93 -15.59
CA PHE A 42 7.77 -2.74 -14.30
C PHE A 42 7.65 -3.96 -13.39
N VAL A 43 6.42 -4.45 -13.06
CA VAL A 43 6.22 -5.46 -12.01
C VAL A 43 6.93 -6.77 -12.32
N LYS A 44 6.71 -7.35 -13.51
CA LYS A 44 7.33 -8.64 -13.90
C LYS A 44 8.85 -8.57 -13.95
N PRO A 45 9.49 -7.58 -14.63
CA PRO A 45 10.94 -7.42 -14.60
C PRO A 45 11.49 -7.25 -13.18
N PHE A 46 10.76 -6.53 -12.31
CA PHE A 46 11.14 -6.33 -10.91
C PHE A 46 11.12 -7.65 -10.12
N ILE A 47 10.07 -8.47 -10.25
CA ILE A 47 9.96 -9.80 -9.63
C ILE A 47 11.11 -10.70 -10.07
N LEU A 48 11.38 -10.79 -11.38
CA LEU A 48 12.48 -11.59 -11.92
C LEU A 48 13.83 -11.15 -11.38
N LYS A 49 14.06 -9.82 -11.32
CA LYS A 49 15.31 -9.29 -10.77
C LYS A 49 15.46 -9.55 -9.28
N THR A 50 14.38 -9.42 -8.53
CA THR A 50 14.34 -9.73 -7.09
C THR A 50 14.62 -11.21 -6.84
N ALA A 51 14.06 -12.10 -7.69
CA ALA A 51 14.31 -13.53 -7.63
C ALA A 51 15.79 -13.88 -7.87
N GLN A 52 16.45 -13.23 -8.84
CA GLN A 52 17.88 -13.39 -9.08
C GLN A 52 18.75 -12.98 -7.88
N LEU A 53 18.29 -12.00 -7.10
CA LEU A 53 18.98 -11.50 -5.91
C LEU A 53 18.67 -12.32 -4.66
N LYS A 54 17.79 -13.33 -4.73
CA LYS A 54 17.31 -14.12 -3.60
C LYS A 54 16.74 -13.27 -2.47
N GLN A 55 16.09 -12.17 -2.80
CA GLN A 55 15.38 -11.31 -1.87
C GLN A 55 13.90 -11.73 -1.80
N SER A 56 13.28 -11.55 -0.65
CA SER A 56 11.84 -11.83 -0.49
C SER A 56 10.98 -10.77 -1.16
N MET A 57 9.77 -11.17 -1.54
CA MET A 57 8.78 -10.30 -2.16
C MET A 57 7.38 -10.57 -1.63
N ILE A 58 6.65 -9.51 -1.37
CA ILE A 58 5.24 -9.53 -1.01
C ILE A 58 4.52 -8.76 -2.11
N ILE A 59 3.66 -9.44 -2.85
CA ILE A 59 3.10 -8.95 -4.10
C ILE A 59 1.60 -8.78 -3.94
N VAL A 60 1.10 -7.57 -4.10
CA VAL A 60 -0.33 -7.32 -4.30
C VAL A 60 -0.65 -7.61 -5.75
N ASP A 61 -1.64 -8.45 -5.98
CA ASP A 61 -2.00 -8.96 -7.31
C ASP A 61 -3.53 -8.92 -7.50
N PRO A 62 -4.09 -7.80 -7.96
CA PRO A 62 -5.55 -7.62 -8.03
C PRO A 62 -6.26 -8.61 -8.96
N LYS A 63 -5.55 -9.22 -9.89
CA LYS A 63 -6.11 -10.11 -10.93
C LYS A 63 -5.59 -11.54 -10.86
N ALA A 64 -4.76 -11.87 -9.87
CA ALA A 64 -4.05 -13.14 -9.77
C ALA A 64 -3.09 -13.45 -10.95
N GLU A 65 -2.86 -12.50 -11.86
CA GLU A 65 -2.02 -12.70 -13.05
C GLU A 65 -0.55 -12.98 -12.69
N MET A 66 -0.02 -12.30 -11.67
CA MET A 66 1.35 -12.51 -11.22
C MET A 66 1.49 -13.85 -10.51
N ALA A 67 0.50 -14.20 -9.68
CA ALA A 67 0.46 -15.49 -8.99
C ALA A 67 0.44 -16.65 -9.99
N GLU A 68 -0.42 -16.59 -11.00
CA GLU A 68 -0.53 -17.64 -12.03
C GLU A 68 0.74 -17.79 -12.86
N GLN A 69 1.37 -16.67 -13.26
CA GLN A 69 2.51 -16.70 -14.17
C GLN A 69 3.87 -16.93 -13.50
N MET A 70 4.00 -16.57 -12.20
CA MET A 70 5.30 -16.52 -11.55
C MET A 70 5.44 -17.48 -10.37
N SER A 71 4.34 -18.02 -9.82
CA SER A 71 4.42 -18.81 -8.59
C SER A 71 5.21 -20.11 -8.77
N GLU A 72 5.04 -20.82 -9.89
CA GLU A 72 5.77 -22.05 -10.18
C GLU A 72 7.26 -21.78 -10.37
N TYR A 73 7.59 -20.79 -11.22
CA TYR A 73 8.97 -20.34 -11.40
C TYR A 73 9.66 -20.00 -10.07
N LEU A 74 8.97 -19.27 -9.18
CA LEU A 74 9.54 -18.89 -7.89
C LEU A 74 9.75 -20.10 -6.98
N ARG A 75 8.83 -21.10 -7.00
CA ARG A 75 9.07 -22.39 -6.29
C ARG A 75 10.28 -23.12 -6.81
N GLU A 76 10.46 -23.19 -8.13
CA GLU A 76 11.65 -23.77 -8.77
C GLU A 76 12.94 -23.04 -8.37
N GLN A 77 12.85 -21.71 -8.16
CA GLN A 77 13.96 -20.90 -7.64
C GLN A 77 14.21 -21.08 -6.13
N GLY A 78 13.45 -21.95 -5.45
CA GLY A 78 13.61 -22.26 -4.03
C GLY A 78 12.91 -21.29 -3.08
N TYR A 79 11.93 -20.53 -3.55
CA TYR A 79 11.13 -19.64 -2.71
C TYR A 79 10.02 -20.40 -1.97
N VAL A 80 9.77 -20.01 -0.72
CA VAL A 80 8.51 -20.37 -0.05
C VAL A 80 7.42 -19.48 -0.62
N VAL A 81 6.48 -20.07 -1.34
CA VAL A 81 5.37 -19.36 -1.98
C VAL A 81 4.10 -19.55 -1.17
N LYS A 82 3.46 -18.44 -0.78
CA LYS A 82 2.18 -18.39 -0.08
C LYS A 82 1.17 -17.52 -0.82
N MET A 83 -0.11 -17.88 -0.72
CA MET A 83 -1.22 -17.21 -1.37
C MET A 83 -2.22 -16.74 -0.30
N PHE A 84 -2.34 -15.44 -0.08
CA PHE A 84 -3.46 -14.85 0.67
C PHE A 84 -4.49 -14.35 -0.35
N ASN A 85 -5.42 -15.24 -0.72
CA ASN A 85 -6.33 -15.00 -1.85
C ASN A 85 -7.73 -14.62 -1.36
N LEU A 86 -8.04 -13.33 -1.38
CA LEU A 86 -9.34 -12.79 -1.02
C LEU A 86 -10.34 -12.83 -2.19
N LEU A 87 -9.86 -13.03 -3.42
CA LEU A 87 -10.70 -13.15 -4.61
C LEU A 87 -11.24 -14.58 -4.75
N ASN A 88 -10.36 -15.58 -4.81
CA ASN A 88 -10.72 -17.00 -4.84
C ASN A 88 -10.24 -17.70 -3.56
N LYS A 89 -11.12 -17.72 -2.57
CA LYS A 89 -10.83 -18.14 -1.20
C LYS A 89 -10.58 -19.65 -1.05
N ASP A 90 -11.02 -20.45 -2.01
CA ASP A 90 -10.72 -21.89 -2.01
C ASP A 90 -9.23 -22.18 -2.28
N ASN A 91 -8.57 -21.28 -2.98
CA ASN A 91 -7.14 -21.33 -3.33
C ASN A 91 -6.31 -20.36 -2.46
N SER A 92 -6.62 -20.24 -1.18
CA SER A 92 -5.93 -19.38 -0.23
C SER A 92 -5.28 -20.21 0.88
N ASP A 93 -4.04 -19.87 1.23
CA ASP A 93 -3.47 -20.22 2.53
C ASP A 93 -4.21 -19.45 3.63
N GLY A 94 -4.30 -20.04 4.82
CA GLY A 94 -4.96 -19.44 5.96
C GLY A 94 -4.06 -18.40 6.67
N TRP A 95 -4.66 -17.28 7.03
CA TRP A 95 -4.01 -16.27 7.87
C TRP A 95 -4.97 -15.73 8.93
N ASN A 96 -4.70 -16.06 10.18
CA ASN A 96 -5.44 -15.57 11.34
C ASN A 96 -4.68 -14.43 11.99
N CYS A 97 -5.19 -13.20 11.85
CA CYS A 97 -4.55 -12.01 12.41
C CYS A 97 -4.41 -12.05 13.94
N LEU A 98 -5.30 -12.77 14.65
CA LEU A 98 -5.20 -12.91 16.10
C LEU A 98 -4.05 -13.84 16.51
N GLY A 99 -3.55 -14.67 15.62
CA GLY A 99 -2.33 -15.45 15.80
C GLY A 99 -1.06 -14.60 15.90
N GLU A 100 -1.11 -13.36 15.35
CA GLU A 100 0.03 -12.44 15.37
C GLU A 100 0.16 -11.62 16.67
N ILE A 101 -0.85 -11.68 17.54
CA ILE A 101 -0.94 -10.81 18.73
C ILE A 101 0.07 -11.21 19.80
N ASP A 102 0.35 -12.52 19.97
CA ASP A 102 1.33 -13.06 20.94
C ASP A 102 1.14 -12.54 22.37
N GLY A 103 -0.11 -12.28 22.79
CA GLY A 103 -0.43 -11.71 24.09
C GLY A 103 -0.11 -10.21 24.26
N ASN A 104 0.33 -9.53 23.20
CA ASN A 104 0.68 -8.10 23.26
C ASN A 104 -0.58 -7.23 23.19
N VAL A 105 -0.82 -6.44 24.24
CA VAL A 105 -1.99 -5.54 24.36
C VAL A 105 -1.99 -4.45 23.29
N ASP A 106 -0.83 -3.91 22.94
CA ASP A 106 -0.72 -2.85 21.92
C ASP A 106 -1.13 -3.36 20.54
N LYS A 107 -0.79 -4.62 20.21
CA LYS A 107 -1.22 -5.26 18.96
C LYS A 107 -2.73 -5.43 18.88
N VAL A 108 -3.40 -5.72 20.00
CA VAL A 108 -4.88 -5.77 20.05
C VAL A 108 -5.48 -4.41 19.71
N GLN A 109 -4.92 -3.32 20.26
CA GLN A 109 -5.36 -1.97 19.95
C GLN A 109 -5.17 -1.63 18.46
N ASN A 110 -4.03 -2.02 17.89
CA ASN A 110 -3.73 -1.80 16.47
C ASN A 110 -4.70 -2.58 15.55
N VAL A 111 -4.94 -3.86 15.83
CA VAL A 111 -5.90 -4.68 15.07
C VAL A 111 -7.29 -4.03 15.10
N ALA A 112 -7.77 -3.65 16.28
CA ALA A 112 -9.08 -3.02 16.41
C ALA A 112 -9.15 -1.66 15.67
N GLU A 113 -8.10 -0.84 15.76
CA GLU A 113 -8.03 0.45 15.05
C GLU A 113 -8.06 0.28 13.52
N VAL A 114 -7.30 -0.69 12.98
CA VAL A 114 -7.30 -0.98 11.53
C VAL A 114 -8.70 -1.39 11.07
N ILE A 115 -9.37 -2.28 11.82
CA ILE A 115 -10.72 -2.75 11.48
C ILE A 115 -11.70 -1.59 11.48
N ILE A 116 -11.76 -0.82 12.57
CA ILE A 116 -12.70 0.30 12.69
C ILE A 116 -12.47 1.33 11.58
N ARG A 117 -11.23 1.75 11.34
CA ARG A 117 -10.93 2.78 10.31
C ARG A 117 -11.22 2.35 8.88
N ASN A 118 -10.97 1.09 8.54
CA ASN A 118 -11.23 0.59 7.18
C ASN A 118 -12.68 0.15 6.96
N THR A 119 -13.53 0.20 8.00
CA THR A 119 -14.95 -0.13 7.92
C THR A 119 -15.86 1.05 8.30
N SER A 120 -15.29 2.20 8.61
CA SER A 120 -16.03 3.47 8.81
C SER A 120 -16.22 4.16 7.46
N GLU A 121 -17.24 5.02 7.36
CA GLU A 121 -17.45 5.82 6.16
C GLU A 121 -16.30 6.79 5.92
N ASP A 122 -15.85 6.90 4.66
CA ASP A 122 -14.70 7.71 4.27
C ASP A 122 -14.86 9.19 4.66
N GLY A 123 -13.81 9.75 5.25
CA GLY A 123 -13.69 11.17 5.55
C GLY A 123 -14.29 11.63 6.87
N GLN A 124 -14.95 10.79 7.65
CA GLN A 124 -15.43 11.15 8.98
C GLN A 124 -14.32 10.99 10.04
N LYS A 125 -14.23 11.96 10.95
CA LYS A 125 -13.45 11.79 12.18
C LYS A 125 -14.10 10.72 13.03
N ALA A 126 -13.28 9.81 13.62
CA ALA A 126 -13.76 8.79 14.54
C ALA A 126 -14.75 9.42 15.55
N ASP A 127 -16.00 9.05 15.43
CA ASP A 127 -17.09 9.57 16.25
C ASP A 127 -17.21 8.80 17.59
N PHE A 128 -18.27 9.10 18.33
CA PHE A 128 -18.58 8.41 19.58
C PHE A 128 -18.80 6.91 19.36
N TRP A 129 -19.47 6.53 18.23
CA TRP A 129 -19.80 5.15 17.93
C TRP A 129 -18.56 4.34 17.60
N ASP A 130 -17.68 4.87 16.75
CA ASP A 130 -16.39 4.24 16.42
C ASP A 130 -15.55 3.94 17.68
N LYS A 131 -15.49 4.89 18.62
CA LYS A 131 -14.73 4.73 19.86
C LYS A 131 -15.34 3.66 20.76
N ALA A 132 -16.67 3.60 20.86
CA ALA A 132 -17.36 2.64 21.67
C ALA A 132 -17.27 1.21 21.07
N GLU A 133 -17.49 1.08 19.76
CA GLU A 133 -17.33 -0.17 19.01
C GLU A 133 -15.89 -0.67 19.06
N LYS A 134 -14.90 0.23 18.97
CA LYS A 134 -13.49 -0.12 19.16
C LYS A 134 -13.23 -0.72 20.54
N ASN A 135 -13.72 -0.10 21.61
CA ASN A 135 -13.51 -0.63 22.96
C ASN A 135 -14.18 -2.00 23.13
N LEU A 136 -15.38 -2.19 22.58
CA LEU A 136 -16.05 -3.49 22.56
C LEU A 136 -15.20 -4.52 21.79
N LEU A 137 -14.71 -4.18 20.60
CA LEU A 137 -13.88 -5.06 19.79
C LEU A 137 -12.59 -5.45 20.50
N VAL A 138 -11.89 -4.48 21.12
CA VAL A 138 -10.68 -4.74 21.93
C VAL A 138 -10.96 -5.71 23.05
N ALA A 139 -12.07 -5.54 23.77
CA ALA A 139 -12.48 -6.46 24.84
C ALA A 139 -12.74 -7.88 24.30
N LEU A 140 -13.44 -7.99 23.16
CA LEU A 140 -13.74 -9.27 22.54
C LEU A 140 -12.48 -9.97 21.98
N ILE A 141 -11.54 -9.23 21.41
CA ILE A 141 -10.25 -9.78 20.96
C ILE A 141 -9.48 -10.35 22.16
N HIS A 142 -9.33 -9.58 23.25
CA HIS A 142 -8.67 -10.08 24.46
C HIS A 142 -9.36 -11.32 25.02
N TYR A 143 -10.69 -11.32 25.04
CA TYR A 143 -11.45 -12.48 25.50
C TYR A 143 -11.19 -13.70 24.65
N VAL A 144 -11.32 -13.58 23.31
CA VAL A 144 -11.15 -14.71 22.38
C VAL A 144 -9.71 -15.23 22.37
N CYS A 145 -8.71 -14.36 22.46
CA CYS A 145 -7.30 -14.77 22.52
C CYS A 145 -6.96 -15.57 23.77
N THR A 146 -7.74 -15.42 24.87
CA THR A 146 -7.52 -16.09 26.15
C THR A 146 -8.48 -17.25 26.41
N LEU A 147 -9.32 -17.62 25.42
CA LEU A 147 -10.25 -18.74 25.57
C LEU A 147 -9.52 -20.06 25.88
N LYS A 148 -9.96 -20.72 26.92
CA LYS A 148 -9.42 -22.00 27.38
C LYS A 148 -10.45 -23.12 27.24
N ASP A 149 -9.96 -24.32 27.04
CA ASP A 149 -10.78 -25.51 27.13
C ASP A 149 -11.21 -25.73 28.58
N PRO A 150 -12.51 -25.86 28.84
CA PRO A 150 -13.02 -26.03 30.22
C PRO A 150 -12.54 -27.33 30.90
N LEU A 151 -12.14 -28.34 30.12
CA LEU A 151 -11.71 -29.63 30.64
C LEU A 151 -10.21 -29.66 30.94
N THR A 152 -9.41 -29.12 30.01
CA THR A 152 -7.94 -29.20 30.10
C THR A 152 -7.30 -27.94 30.71
N GLY A 153 -8.01 -26.80 30.68
CA GLY A 153 -7.48 -25.49 31.10
C GLY A 153 -6.46 -24.89 30.12
N GLU A 154 -6.15 -25.58 29.02
CA GLU A 154 -5.26 -25.10 27.96
C GLU A 154 -5.96 -24.12 27.02
N LEU A 155 -5.18 -23.29 26.30
CA LEU A 155 -5.74 -22.40 25.30
C LEU A 155 -6.44 -23.20 24.19
N LEU A 156 -7.60 -22.75 23.76
CA LEU A 156 -8.28 -23.36 22.61
C LEU A 156 -7.39 -23.27 21.37
N PRO A 157 -7.54 -24.21 20.41
CA PRO A 157 -6.84 -24.15 19.13
C PRO A 157 -7.02 -22.81 18.45
N ILE A 158 -5.99 -22.37 17.69
CA ILE A 158 -5.97 -21.06 17.03
C ILE A 158 -7.19 -20.84 16.12
N GLN A 159 -7.72 -21.90 15.51
CA GLN A 159 -8.91 -21.86 14.65
C GLN A 159 -10.17 -21.37 15.40
N LYS A 160 -10.24 -21.60 16.70
CA LYS A 160 -11.33 -21.12 17.56
C LYS A 160 -11.07 -19.75 18.19
N ARG A 161 -9.88 -19.21 18.00
CA ARG A 161 -9.45 -17.90 18.50
C ARG A 161 -9.25 -16.95 17.32
N SER A 162 -10.35 -16.55 16.65
CA SER A 162 -10.34 -15.77 15.40
C SER A 162 -11.38 -14.66 15.41
N LEU A 163 -11.30 -13.72 14.46
CA LEU A 163 -12.34 -12.70 14.25
C LEU A 163 -13.69 -13.33 13.90
N ALA A 164 -13.69 -14.49 13.22
CA ALA A 164 -14.91 -15.24 12.95
C ALA A 164 -15.61 -15.70 14.24
N THR A 165 -14.85 -16.09 15.26
CA THR A 165 -15.39 -16.42 16.59
C THR A 165 -16.03 -15.19 17.25
N ILE A 166 -15.41 -14.02 17.13
CA ILE A 166 -15.99 -12.76 17.62
C ILE A 166 -17.32 -12.47 16.92
N TYR A 167 -17.35 -12.62 15.60
CA TYR A 167 -18.58 -12.44 14.82
C TYR A 167 -19.69 -13.41 15.28
N ASP A 168 -19.36 -14.70 15.47
CA ASP A 168 -20.31 -15.69 15.94
C ASP A 168 -20.84 -15.37 17.35
N MET A 169 -20.01 -14.84 18.24
CA MET A 169 -20.45 -14.35 19.55
C MET A 169 -21.40 -13.16 19.44
N LEU A 170 -21.14 -12.22 18.54
CA LEU A 170 -22.01 -11.04 18.32
C LEU A 170 -23.36 -11.43 17.71
N SER A 171 -23.37 -12.42 16.80
CA SER A 171 -24.55 -12.83 16.04
C SER A 171 -25.44 -13.84 16.77
N SER A 172 -24.85 -14.74 17.58
CA SER A 172 -25.56 -15.86 18.22
C SER A 172 -25.82 -15.66 19.71
N GLU A 173 -25.02 -14.84 20.37
CA GLU A 173 -25.15 -14.60 21.82
C GLU A 173 -25.86 -13.28 22.09
N GLY A 174 -26.87 -13.32 22.94
CA GLY A 174 -27.52 -12.09 23.41
C GLY A 174 -26.57 -11.26 24.30
N GLN A 175 -26.77 -9.94 24.34
CA GLN A 175 -25.99 -8.99 25.15
C GLN A 175 -25.83 -9.42 26.62
N LYS A 176 -26.90 -10.01 27.21
CA LYS A 176 -26.90 -10.49 28.60
C LYS A 176 -25.91 -11.65 28.80
N SER A 177 -25.84 -12.58 27.85
CA SER A 177 -24.90 -13.71 27.91
C SER A 177 -23.45 -13.23 27.85
N LEU A 178 -23.17 -12.32 26.92
CA LEU A 178 -21.82 -11.74 26.78
C LEU A 178 -21.42 -10.91 28.03
N ASP A 179 -22.35 -10.12 28.59
CA ASP A 179 -22.11 -9.36 29.81
C ASP A 179 -21.79 -10.29 31.00
N ALA A 180 -22.52 -11.41 31.13
CA ALA A 180 -22.23 -12.41 32.16
C ALA A 180 -20.82 -13.03 31.99
N LYS A 181 -20.43 -13.38 30.76
CA LYS A 181 -19.08 -13.88 30.45
C LYS A 181 -18.00 -12.88 30.82
N MET A 182 -18.15 -11.62 30.42
CA MET A 182 -17.16 -10.57 30.73
C MET A 182 -17.04 -10.29 32.24
N ARG A 183 -18.16 -10.38 32.98
CA ARG A 183 -18.15 -10.22 34.44
C ARG A 183 -17.53 -11.41 35.18
N SER A 184 -17.61 -12.61 34.62
CA SER A 184 -17.01 -13.81 35.24
C SER A 184 -15.48 -13.87 35.10
N LEU A 185 -14.87 -13.00 34.28
CA LEU A 185 -13.42 -12.96 34.10
C LEU A 185 -12.72 -12.46 35.36
N PRO A 186 -11.48 -12.90 35.65
CA PRO A 186 -10.64 -12.35 36.72
C PRO A 186 -10.52 -10.82 36.66
N LEU A 187 -10.31 -10.16 37.77
CA LEU A 187 -10.27 -8.69 37.86
C LEU A 187 -9.13 -8.08 37.03
N ASP A 188 -8.03 -8.80 36.91
CA ASP A 188 -6.82 -8.44 36.19
C ASP A 188 -6.88 -8.81 34.69
N HIS A 189 -7.97 -9.43 34.25
CA HIS A 189 -8.09 -9.86 32.86
C HIS A 189 -8.13 -8.67 31.90
N PRO A 190 -7.30 -8.65 30.79
CA PRO A 190 -7.16 -7.50 29.91
C PRO A 190 -8.44 -7.07 29.18
N ALA A 191 -9.42 -7.97 29.02
CA ALA A 191 -10.72 -7.65 28.43
C ALA A 191 -11.59 -6.75 29.31
N ARG A 192 -11.38 -6.71 30.64
CA ARG A 192 -12.29 -6.03 31.56
C ARG A 192 -12.25 -4.50 31.46
N ALA A 193 -11.05 -3.92 31.32
CA ALA A 193 -10.90 -2.48 31.23
C ALA A 193 -11.60 -1.90 29.97
N PRO A 194 -11.31 -2.36 28.75
CA PRO A 194 -11.99 -1.87 27.55
C PRO A 194 -13.50 -2.17 27.57
N TYR A 195 -13.92 -3.31 28.10
CA TYR A 195 -15.34 -3.61 28.27
C TYR A 195 -16.00 -2.66 29.28
N GLY A 196 -15.32 -2.32 30.36
CA GLY A 196 -15.78 -1.33 31.34
C GLY A 196 -15.98 0.06 30.74
N ILE A 197 -15.06 0.50 29.85
CA ILE A 197 -15.20 1.76 29.11
C ILE A 197 -16.41 1.72 28.18
N PHE A 198 -16.59 0.63 27.41
CA PHE A 198 -17.77 0.43 26.57
C PHE A 198 -19.06 0.52 27.39
N LYS A 199 -19.09 -0.06 28.60
CA LYS A 199 -20.26 -0.07 29.50
C LYS A 199 -20.60 1.31 30.10
N GLN A 200 -19.72 2.31 30.01
CA GLN A 200 -20.02 3.69 30.43
C GLN A 200 -21.00 4.40 29.49
N ALA A 201 -21.17 3.90 28.24
CA ALA A 201 -22.24 4.36 27.38
C ALA A 201 -23.62 4.02 27.99
N ALA A 202 -24.62 4.85 27.72
CA ALA A 202 -25.97 4.60 28.19
C ALA A 202 -26.49 3.24 27.71
N SER A 203 -27.17 2.49 28.58
CA SER A 203 -27.55 1.09 28.32
C SER A 203 -28.48 0.90 27.10
N ASN A 204 -29.28 1.92 26.78
CA ASN A 204 -30.12 1.94 25.60
C ASN A 204 -29.34 2.02 24.27
N LEU A 205 -28.06 2.42 24.30
CA LEU A 205 -27.19 2.51 23.13
C LEU A 205 -26.41 1.23 22.84
N TRP A 206 -26.29 0.33 23.80
CA TRP A 206 -25.47 -0.88 23.64
C TRP A 206 -25.92 -1.76 22.48
N GLY A 207 -27.25 -1.88 22.29
CA GLY A 207 -27.81 -2.64 21.14
C GLY A 207 -27.31 -2.14 19.80
N ASN A 208 -27.28 -0.84 19.64
CA ASN A 208 -26.82 -0.21 18.40
C ASN A 208 -25.32 -0.45 18.17
N MET A 209 -24.49 -0.39 19.23
CA MET A 209 -23.05 -0.67 19.15
C MET A 209 -22.77 -2.14 18.80
N PHE A 210 -23.56 -3.08 19.34
CA PHE A 210 -23.46 -4.51 18.97
C PHE A 210 -23.80 -4.73 17.50
N ILE A 211 -24.90 -4.11 17.02
CA ILE A 211 -25.33 -4.18 15.64
C ILE A 211 -24.27 -3.53 14.74
N GLY A 212 -23.76 -2.35 15.10
CA GLY A 212 -22.72 -1.64 14.36
C GLY A 212 -21.48 -2.49 14.20
N LEU A 213 -20.92 -3.01 15.29
CA LEU A 213 -19.75 -3.88 15.24
C LEU A 213 -20.02 -5.19 14.46
N GLY A 214 -21.22 -5.79 14.62
CA GLY A 214 -21.63 -6.95 13.85
C GLY A 214 -21.70 -6.66 12.36
N SER A 215 -22.17 -5.47 11.96
CA SER A 215 -22.22 -5.04 10.56
C SER A 215 -20.82 -4.87 9.97
N ARG A 216 -19.85 -4.31 10.72
CA ARG A 216 -18.45 -4.21 10.29
C ARG A 216 -17.79 -5.56 10.05
N LEU A 217 -18.21 -6.59 10.80
CA LEU A 217 -17.68 -7.93 10.71
C LEU A 217 -18.59 -8.89 9.90
N ASN A 218 -19.55 -8.36 9.14
CA ASN A 218 -20.54 -9.17 8.42
C ASN A 218 -19.92 -10.10 7.35
N VAL A 219 -18.74 -9.79 6.85
CA VAL A 219 -17.99 -10.62 5.88
C VAL A 219 -17.75 -12.03 6.42
N PHE A 220 -17.73 -12.22 7.74
CA PHE A 220 -17.62 -13.52 8.40
C PHE A 220 -18.90 -14.36 8.36
N GLN A 221 -19.99 -13.90 7.72
CA GLN A 221 -21.08 -14.78 7.30
C GLN A 221 -20.63 -15.78 6.23
N ASN A 222 -19.66 -15.40 5.42
CA ASN A 222 -19.10 -16.26 4.39
C ASN A 222 -18.20 -17.34 5.02
N LYS A 223 -18.56 -18.61 4.79
CA LYS A 223 -17.82 -19.76 5.34
C LYS A 223 -16.36 -19.83 4.87
N LEU A 224 -16.09 -19.42 3.63
CA LEU A 224 -14.73 -19.42 3.10
C LEU A 224 -13.89 -18.32 3.74
N VAL A 225 -14.46 -17.12 3.98
CA VAL A 225 -13.78 -16.06 4.74
C VAL A 225 -13.47 -16.55 6.16
N LYS A 226 -14.43 -17.18 6.84
CA LYS A 226 -14.19 -17.81 8.16
C LYS A 226 -13.02 -18.80 8.10
N LYS A 227 -13.00 -19.66 7.09
CA LYS A 227 -11.96 -20.70 6.94
C LYS A 227 -10.58 -20.05 6.81
N ILE A 228 -10.37 -19.18 5.82
CA ILE A 228 -9.04 -18.61 5.53
C ILE A 228 -8.52 -17.69 6.64
N THR A 229 -9.41 -17.13 7.47
CA THR A 229 -9.04 -16.24 8.60
C THR A 229 -9.01 -16.95 9.95
N SER A 230 -9.29 -18.25 10.00
CA SER A 230 -9.20 -19.07 11.22
C SER A 230 -7.93 -19.91 11.26
N TYR A 231 -7.46 -20.41 10.10
CA TYR A 231 -6.18 -21.11 10.01
C TYR A 231 -5.01 -20.13 9.96
N HIS A 232 -3.84 -20.57 10.41
CA HIS A 232 -2.64 -19.73 10.50
C HIS A 232 -1.46 -20.46 9.83
N GLU A 233 -1.38 -20.34 8.50
CA GLU A 233 -0.41 -21.04 7.64
C GLU A 233 0.62 -20.07 7.06
N ILE A 234 0.36 -18.75 7.14
CA ILE A 234 1.26 -17.70 6.68
C ILE A 234 2.00 -17.12 7.89
N ASP A 235 3.32 -17.29 7.95
CA ASP A 235 4.20 -16.66 8.95
C ASP A 235 4.67 -15.30 8.39
N LEU A 236 4.33 -14.20 9.06
CA LEU A 236 4.69 -12.84 8.63
C LEU A 236 6.17 -12.50 8.85
N GLU A 237 6.89 -13.23 9.69
CA GLU A 237 8.33 -13.04 9.91
C GLU A 237 9.19 -13.78 8.90
N LEU A 238 8.67 -14.86 8.31
CA LEU A 238 9.43 -15.78 7.44
C LEU A 238 10.10 -15.05 6.25
N PRO A 239 9.48 -14.04 5.59
CA PRO A 239 10.13 -13.31 4.51
C PRO A 239 11.42 -12.58 4.92
N GLY A 240 11.57 -12.22 6.19
CA GLY A 240 12.81 -11.64 6.71
C GLY A 240 13.90 -12.66 7.02
N LYS A 241 13.54 -13.97 7.10
CA LYS A 241 14.43 -15.08 7.49
C LYS A 241 15.02 -15.81 6.27
N GLN A 242 14.19 -16.03 5.25
CA GLN A 242 14.55 -16.76 4.03
C GLN A 242 13.77 -16.25 2.83
N PRO A 243 14.20 -16.54 1.58
CA PRO A 243 13.50 -16.10 0.38
C PRO A 243 12.07 -16.60 0.33
N CYS A 244 11.12 -15.67 0.37
CA CYS A 244 9.68 -15.92 0.29
C CYS A 244 9.04 -15.08 -0.82
N ALA A 245 7.98 -15.62 -1.41
CA ALA A 245 7.12 -14.90 -2.33
C ALA A 245 5.66 -15.04 -1.87
N TYR A 246 5.10 -14.01 -1.26
CA TYR A 246 3.72 -13.99 -0.81
C TYR A 246 2.88 -13.20 -1.80
N PHE A 247 1.83 -13.81 -2.31
CA PHE A 247 0.86 -13.16 -3.18
C PHE A 247 -0.38 -12.81 -2.36
N CYS A 248 -0.65 -11.52 -2.24
CA CYS A 248 -1.88 -10.99 -1.65
C CYS A 248 -2.83 -10.63 -2.79
N ILE A 249 -3.77 -11.54 -3.06
CA ILE A 249 -4.72 -11.40 -4.18
C ILE A 249 -5.97 -10.74 -3.64
N ILE A 250 -6.22 -9.50 -4.06
CA ILE A 250 -7.32 -8.65 -3.60
C ILE A 250 -8.28 -8.37 -4.77
N SER A 251 -9.52 -8.01 -4.46
CA SER A 251 -10.47 -7.56 -5.49
C SER A 251 -10.25 -6.08 -5.82
N ASP A 252 -10.34 -5.74 -7.08
CA ASP A 252 -10.40 -4.36 -7.57
C ASP A 252 -11.83 -3.78 -7.62
N GLN A 253 -12.86 -4.62 -7.35
CA GLN A 253 -14.27 -4.27 -7.45
C GLN A 253 -15.03 -4.38 -6.12
N ASP A 254 -14.55 -5.19 -5.19
CA ASP A 254 -15.22 -5.46 -3.91
C ASP A 254 -14.33 -4.99 -2.75
N SER A 255 -14.73 -3.87 -2.14
CA SER A 255 -14.04 -3.28 -0.98
C SER A 255 -14.38 -3.95 0.36
N SER A 256 -15.33 -4.89 0.40
CA SER A 256 -15.80 -5.50 1.65
C SER A 256 -14.68 -6.20 2.46
N LEU A 257 -13.62 -6.64 1.80
CA LEU A 257 -12.47 -7.32 2.39
C LEU A 257 -11.20 -6.44 2.47
N GLU A 258 -11.28 -5.16 2.10
CA GLU A 258 -10.12 -4.24 2.15
C GLU A 258 -9.50 -4.16 3.56
N PHE A 259 -10.32 -4.23 4.62
CA PHE A 259 -9.79 -4.21 5.98
C PHE A 259 -8.88 -5.40 6.28
N LEU A 260 -9.13 -6.59 5.68
CA LEU A 260 -8.26 -7.77 5.85
C LEU A 260 -6.91 -7.57 5.17
N SER A 261 -6.89 -7.02 3.95
CA SER A 261 -5.62 -6.71 3.27
C SER A 261 -4.85 -5.60 3.99
N SER A 262 -5.53 -4.52 4.40
CA SER A 262 -4.92 -3.46 5.20
C SER A 262 -4.34 -4.00 6.52
N LEU A 263 -5.06 -4.89 7.19
CA LEU A 263 -4.62 -5.54 8.43
C LEU A 263 -3.40 -6.44 8.19
N PHE A 264 -3.43 -7.22 7.11
CA PHE A 264 -2.30 -8.07 6.71
C PHE A 264 -1.02 -7.25 6.53
N PHE A 265 -1.07 -6.17 5.73
CA PHE A 265 0.10 -5.32 5.50
C PHE A 265 0.52 -4.55 6.74
N SER A 266 -0.40 -4.06 7.57
CA SER A 266 -0.08 -3.35 8.81
C SER A 266 0.69 -4.25 9.78
N LEU A 267 0.21 -5.49 9.99
CA LEU A 267 0.90 -6.46 10.85
C LEU A 267 2.19 -7.00 10.23
N LEU A 268 2.26 -7.14 8.91
CA LEU A 268 3.47 -7.57 8.20
C LEU A 268 4.61 -6.56 8.39
N PHE A 269 4.35 -5.26 8.20
CA PHE A 269 5.34 -4.21 8.44
C PHE A 269 5.80 -4.19 9.90
N GLU A 270 4.88 -4.35 10.85
CA GLU A 270 5.18 -4.40 12.28
C GLU A 270 6.06 -5.62 12.61
N LYS A 271 5.64 -6.83 12.21
CA LYS A 271 6.35 -8.09 12.48
C LYS A 271 7.75 -8.12 11.87
N LEU A 272 7.90 -7.71 10.62
CA LEU A 272 9.21 -7.64 9.97
C LEU A 272 10.13 -6.61 10.63
N SER A 273 9.57 -5.46 11.05
CA SER A 273 10.35 -4.45 11.76
C SER A 273 10.80 -4.92 13.15
N ASP A 274 9.91 -5.59 13.89
CA ASP A 274 10.22 -6.19 15.18
C ASP A 274 11.27 -7.29 15.04
N TYR A 275 11.14 -8.13 14.01
CA TYR A 275 12.12 -9.18 13.72
C TYR A 275 13.49 -8.60 13.38
N ALA A 276 13.54 -7.54 12.56
CA ALA A 276 14.77 -6.85 12.23
C ALA A 276 15.48 -6.26 13.46
N LEU A 277 14.70 -5.72 14.41
CA LEU A 277 15.24 -5.17 15.66
C LEU A 277 15.81 -6.23 16.58
N LYS A 278 15.21 -7.43 16.63
CA LYS A 278 15.60 -8.52 17.53
C LYS A 278 16.70 -9.41 16.94
N ASN A 279 16.67 -9.64 15.62
CA ASN A 279 17.45 -10.67 14.94
C ASN A 279 18.20 -10.14 13.71
N GLY A 280 18.20 -8.83 13.46
CA GLY A 280 18.86 -8.20 12.34
C GLY A 280 20.40 -8.13 12.52
N ASP A 281 21.06 -7.60 11.50
CA ASP A 281 22.50 -7.31 11.55
C ASP A 281 22.79 -6.15 12.55
N GLU A 282 24.06 -5.77 12.70
CA GLU A 282 24.50 -4.66 13.57
C GLU A 282 23.81 -3.32 13.29
N ARG A 283 23.19 -3.18 12.12
CA ARG A 283 22.40 -2.00 11.70
C ARG A 283 20.89 -2.20 11.89
N GLY A 284 20.47 -3.34 12.43
CA GLY A 284 19.08 -3.72 12.61
C GLY A 284 18.36 -4.00 11.28
N ARG A 285 19.06 -4.57 10.28
CA ARG A 285 18.49 -4.96 8.98
C ARG A 285 18.14 -6.43 8.97
N LEU A 286 17.08 -6.76 8.27
CA LEU A 286 16.65 -8.13 8.04
C LEU A 286 17.78 -8.96 7.37
N PRO A 287 17.96 -10.24 7.74
CA PRO A 287 18.85 -11.17 7.06
C PRO A 287 18.58 -11.30 5.56
N VAL A 288 17.30 -11.28 5.18
CA VAL A 288 16.86 -11.25 3.78
C VAL A 288 16.07 -9.95 3.54
N GLU A 289 16.51 -9.13 2.58
CA GLU A 289 15.76 -7.92 2.21
C GLU A 289 14.38 -8.29 1.67
N VAL A 290 13.37 -7.50 2.02
CA VAL A 290 11.97 -7.72 1.63
C VAL A 290 11.48 -6.59 0.74
N ASN A 291 10.97 -6.94 -0.43
CA ASN A 291 10.39 -6.01 -1.38
C ASN A 291 8.86 -6.10 -1.36
N MET A 292 8.20 -5.01 -1.00
CA MET A 292 6.75 -4.86 -1.02
C MET A 292 6.33 -4.34 -2.38
N VAL A 293 5.82 -5.20 -3.26
CA VAL A 293 5.32 -4.83 -4.60
C VAL A 293 3.82 -4.57 -4.47
N LEU A 294 3.48 -3.30 -4.28
CA LEU A 294 2.13 -2.85 -3.94
C LEU A 294 1.41 -2.38 -5.22
N ASP A 295 1.03 -3.34 -6.07
CA ASP A 295 0.25 -3.03 -7.29
C ASP A 295 -1.18 -2.61 -6.91
N GLU A 296 -1.71 -1.60 -7.60
CA GLU A 296 -2.97 -0.94 -7.26
C GLU A 296 -3.03 -0.57 -5.76
N PHE A 297 -2.00 0.11 -5.27
CA PHE A 297 -1.80 0.43 -3.83
C PHE A 297 -3.03 1.01 -3.14
N CYS A 298 -3.81 1.82 -3.86
CA CYS A 298 -5.02 2.44 -3.31
C CYS A 298 -6.14 1.43 -3.01
N ASN A 299 -6.09 0.21 -3.56
CA ASN A 299 -7.10 -0.84 -3.36
C ASN A 299 -6.80 -1.77 -2.18
N ILE A 300 -5.65 -1.62 -1.52
CA ILE A 300 -5.28 -2.45 -0.35
C ILE A 300 -6.14 -2.13 0.88
N GLY A 301 -6.83 -1.00 0.88
CA GLY A 301 -7.37 -0.34 2.06
C GLY A 301 -6.34 0.63 2.67
N LYS A 302 -6.73 1.37 3.68
CA LYS A 302 -5.83 2.34 4.33
C LYS A 302 -4.90 1.62 5.30
N ILE A 303 -3.61 1.52 4.96
CA ILE A 303 -2.56 1.07 5.89
C ILE A 303 -2.32 2.19 6.89
N LEU A 304 -2.56 1.92 8.18
CA LEU A 304 -2.42 2.93 9.24
C LEU A 304 -0.98 3.42 9.35
N ASP A 305 -0.82 4.73 9.55
CA ASP A 305 0.47 5.39 9.72
C ASP A 305 1.51 5.05 8.63
N PHE A 306 1.06 4.70 7.41
CA PHE A 306 1.94 4.27 6.33
C PHE A 306 3.04 5.28 6.01
N LYS A 307 2.76 6.58 6.13
CA LYS A 307 3.76 7.64 5.97
C LYS A 307 4.94 7.53 6.95
N LYS A 308 4.69 7.13 8.20
CA LYS A 308 5.74 6.84 9.18
C LYS A 308 6.44 5.52 8.84
N THR A 309 5.65 4.51 8.50
CA THR A 309 6.16 3.18 8.15
C THR A 309 7.17 3.28 7.01
N ILE A 310 6.82 3.89 5.88
CA ILE A 310 7.71 4.00 4.71
C ILE A 310 9.01 4.77 5.02
N SER A 311 8.95 5.75 5.93
CA SER A 311 10.14 6.53 6.32
C SER A 311 11.13 5.71 7.16
N THR A 312 10.66 4.71 7.90
CA THR A 312 11.46 3.94 8.86
C THR A 312 11.92 2.58 8.33
N VAL A 313 11.09 1.90 7.56
CA VAL A 313 11.35 0.51 7.11
C VAL A 313 12.55 0.37 6.17
N ARG A 314 12.96 1.45 5.49
CA ARG A 314 14.20 1.50 4.71
C ARG A 314 15.40 1.00 5.51
N SER A 315 15.55 1.46 6.75
CA SER A 315 16.67 1.08 7.62
C SER A 315 16.65 -0.40 8.00
N ARG A 316 15.48 -1.05 7.93
CA ARG A 316 15.26 -2.47 8.24
C ARG A 316 15.52 -3.40 7.06
N GLY A 317 15.79 -2.88 5.86
CA GLY A 317 15.93 -3.67 4.64
C GLY A 317 14.59 -4.03 3.99
N ILE A 318 13.54 -3.24 4.26
CA ILE A 318 12.23 -3.38 3.63
C ILE A 318 12.05 -2.23 2.62
N HIS A 319 11.68 -2.57 1.40
CA HIS A 319 11.59 -1.65 0.28
C HIS A 319 10.19 -1.68 -0.35
N CYS A 320 9.58 -0.52 -0.53
CA CYS A 320 8.23 -0.39 -1.08
C CYS A 320 8.28 0.02 -2.55
N GLN A 321 7.67 -0.78 -3.40
CA GLN A 321 7.41 -0.51 -4.81
C GLN A 321 5.92 -0.15 -4.92
N ILE A 322 5.61 1.12 -4.79
CA ILE A 322 4.23 1.62 -4.78
C ILE A 322 3.79 1.89 -6.20
N ILE A 323 2.68 1.29 -6.61
CA ILE A 323 2.14 1.46 -7.95
C ILE A 323 0.71 1.98 -7.82
N ALA A 324 0.44 3.13 -8.41
CA ALA A 324 -0.87 3.76 -8.42
C ALA A 324 -1.26 4.16 -9.85
N GLN A 325 -2.57 4.27 -10.09
CA GLN A 325 -3.06 4.72 -11.39
C GLN A 325 -2.85 6.22 -11.56
N SER A 326 -3.02 6.99 -10.47
CA SER A 326 -2.93 8.45 -10.50
C SER A 326 -2.56 9.04 -9.14
N ALA A 327 -2.07 10.29 -9.14
CA ALA A 327 -1.87 11.06 -7.93
C ALA A 327 -3.21 11.42 -7.26
N ALA A 328 -4.30 11.53 -8.04
CA ALA A 328 -5.64 11.80 -7.53
C ALA A 328 -6.14 10.67 -6.63
N GLN A 329 -5.98 9.40 -7.04
CA GLN A 329 -6.32 8.24 -6.20
C GLN A 329 -5.52 8.21 -4.90
N LEU A 330 -4.23 8.55 -4.96
CA LEU A 330 -3.41 8.64 -3.75
C LEU A 330 -3.88 9.74 -2.81
N ALA A 331 -4.25 10.91 -3.34
CA ALA A 331 -4.74 12.04 -2.55
C ALA A 331 -6.09 11.74 -1.89
N ASP A 332 -6.94 10.98 -2.55
CA ASP A 332 -8.22 10.51 -2.01
C ASP A 332 -8.02 9.52 -0.86
N ARG A 333 -7.20 8.49 -1.07
CA ARG A 333 -6.93 7.45 -0.04
C ARG A 333 -6.09 7.95 1.14
N TYR A 334 -5.16 8.89 0.90
CA TYR A 334 -4.25 9.48 1.90
C TYR A 334 -4.34 11.01 1.86
N PRO A 335 -5.43 11.61 2.40
CA PRO A 335 -5.72 13.04 2.30
C PRO A 335 -4.77 13.91 3.13
N ILE A 336 -4.95 15.23 3.06
CA ILE A 336 -4.25 16.23 3.89
C ILE A 336 -2.72 16.12 3.77
N ASN A 337 -2.18 16.11 2.52
CA ASN A 337 -0.75 16.00 2.21
C ASN A 337 -0.07 14.68 2.64
N GLU A 338 -0.79 13.73 3.23
CA GLU A 338 -0.24 12.44 3.63
C GLU A 338 0.36 11.69 2.43
N TRP A 339 -0.32 11.73 1.27
CA TRP A 339 0.18 11.16 0.02
C TRP A 339 1.48 11.79 -0.46
N GLN A 340 1.68 13.12 -0.25
CA GLN A 340 2.90 13.80 -0.64
C GLN A 340 4.09 13.37 0.22
N GLU A 341 3.86 13.10 1.51
CA GLU A 341 4.87 12.55 2.40
C GLU A 341 5.26 11.13 1.97
N ILE A 342 4.28 10.29 1.58
CA ILE A 342 4.53 8.94 1.05
C ILE A 342 5.40 9.02 -0.22
N VAL A 343 5.00 9.84 -1.19
CA VAL A 343 5.75 10.04 -2.45
C VAL A 343 7.12 10.64 -2.19
N GLY A 344 7.23 11.57 -1.23
CA GLY A 344 8.50 12.21 -0.83
C GLY A 344 9.51 11.23 -0.25
N ASN A 345 9.07 10.09 0.28
CA ASN A 345 9.93 9.00 0.75
C ASN A 345 10.42 8.07 -0.38
N CYS A 346 9.94 8.25 -1.62
CA CYS A 346 10.41 7.49 -2.78
C CYS A 346 11.44 8.31 -3.55
N ASP A 347 12.72 7.95 -3.43
CA ASP A 347 13.80 8.64 -4.14
C ASP A 347 13.74 8.47 -5.66
N THR A 348 13.01 7.46 -6.13
CA THR A 348 12.79 7.17 -7.55
C THR A 348 11.30 7.20 -7.86
N GLN A 349 10.93 7.88 -8.93
CA GLN A 349 9.56 7.92 -9.43
C GLN A 349 9.55 7.60 -10.90
N LEU A 350 8.61 6.76 -11.32
CA LEU A 350 8.38 6.34 -12.70
C LEU A 350 7.01 6.85 -13.14
N MET A 351 6.95 7.44 -14.32
CA MET A 351 5.73 7.86 -14.97
C MET A 351 5.58 7.11 -16.29
N LEU A 352 4.65 6.16 -16.33
CA LEU A 352 4.38 5.30 -17.49
C LEU A 352 3.25 5.83 -18.38
N GLY A 353 2.46 6.77 -17.87
CA GLY A 353 1.34 7.40 -18.56
C GLY A 353 0.24 7.82 -17.58
N CYS A 354 -0.46 8.91 -17.83
CA CYS A 354 -1.63 9.38 -17.07
C CYS A 354 -2.70 9.93 -17.99
N ASN A 355 -3.94 9.94 -17.48
CA ASN A 355 -5.10 10.50 -18.16
C ASN A 355 -5.79 11.55 -17.27
N ASP A 356 -5.12 12.03 -16.22
CA ASP A 356 -5.67 12.99 -15.28
C ASP A 356 -4.75 14.20 -15.11
N GLN A 357 -5.36 15.37 -15.08
CA GLN A 357 -4.67 16.65 -15.00
C GLN A 357 -3.82 16.77 -13.73
N MET A 358 -4.31 16.27 -12.58
CA MET A 358 -3.58 16.38 -11.31
C MET A 358 -2.22 15.67 -11.37
N THR A 359 -2.19 14.45 -11.93
CA THR A 359 -0.94 13.69 -12.10
C THR A 359 -0.03 14.37 -13.12
N ALA A 360 -0.56 14.82 -14.27
CA ALA A 360 0.22 15.51 -15.29
C ALA A 360 0.86 16.80 -14.75
N GLU A 361 0.10 17.64 -14.05
CA GLU A 361 0.64 18.86 -13.40
C GLU A 361 1.68 18.56 -12.32
N PHE A 362 1.43 17.53 -11.50
CA PHE A 362 2.36 17.12 -10.45
C PHE A 362 3.70 16.68 -11.05
N ILE A 363 3.71 15.85 -12.07
CA ILE A 363 4.92 15.38 -12.77
C ILE A 363 5.61 16.53 -13.52
N SER A 364 4.85 17.39 -14.22
CA SER A 364 5.38 18.57 -14.91
C SER A 364 6.17 19.49 -13.96
N LYS A 365 5.61 19.78 -12.78
CA LYS A 365 6.29 20.58 -11.75
C LYS A 365 7.57 19.90 -11.24
N ARG A 366 7.59 18.58 -11.14
CA ARG A 366 8.78 17.82 -10.72
C ARG A 366 9.86 17.73 -11.79
N CYS A 367 9.49 17.77 -13.06
CA CYS A 367 10.44 17.87 -14.18
C CYS A 367 11.20 19.21 -14.16
N GLY A 368 10.62 20.24 -13.55
CA GLY A 368 11.22 21.58 -13.47
C GLY A 368 11.07 22.38 -14.74
N ASN A 369 11.83 23.50 -14.81
CA ASN A 369 11.76 24.45 -15.92
C ASN A 369 13.06 24.49 -16.70
N ILE A 370 12.94 24.85 -17.98
CA ILE A 370 14.07 25.17 -18.85
C ILE A 370 14.00 26.62 -19.34
N THR A 371 15.14 27.20 -19.61
CA THR A 371 15.23 28.51 -20.27
C THR A 371 15.36 28.31 -21.77
N ILE A 372 14.42 28.86 -22.52
CA ILE A 372 14.44 28.86 -24.00
C ILE A 372 14.77 30.24 -24.52
N ARG A 373 15.43 30.29 -25.65
CA ARG A 373 15.73 31.55 -26.37
C ARG A 373 14.58 31.81 -27.32
N THR A 374 13.88 32.90 -27.14
CA THR A 374 12.80 33.34 -28.02
C THR A 374 13.31 34.49 -28.92
N THR A 375 13.02 34.38 -30.19
CA THR A 375 13.36 35.44 -31.16
C THR A 375 12.06 35.98 -31.73
N THR A 376 11.82 37.24 -31.50
CA THR A 376 10.68 37.98 -32.06
C THR A 376 11.17 38.80 -33.23
N SER A 377 10.64 38.56 -34.45
CA SER A 377 10.91 39.33 -35.64
C SER A 377 9.74 40.24 -35.92
N MET A 378 10.00 41.56 -35.95
CA MET A 378 9.02 42.54 -36.40
C MET A 378 9.30 42.87 -37.85
N ALA A 379 8.42 42.52 -38.73
CA ALA A 379 8.42 43.00 -40.13
C ALA A 379 7.50 44.24 -40.23
N PRO A 380 7.96 45.33 -40.87
CA PRO A 380 7.07 46.46 -41.14
C PRO A 380 5.94 46.05 -42.06
N GLN A 381 4.68 46.26 -41.65
CA GLN A 381 3.54 46.15 -42.54
C GLN A 381 3.55 47.33 -43.50
N THR A 382 4.04 47.15 -44.71
CA THR A 382 3.88 48.14 -45.79
C THR A 382 2.54 47.84 -46.47
N PRO A 383 1.64 48.84 -46.60
CA PRO A 383 0.44 48.70 -47.43
C PRO A 383 0.85 48.38 -48.88
N ILE A 384 0.10 47.49 -49.55
CA ILE A 384 0.38 47.01 -50.92
C ILE A 384 0.55 48.17 -51.93
N PHE A 385 0.05 49.35 -51.62
CA PHE A 385 0.08 50.57 -52.49
C PHE A 385 0.82 51.73 -51.83
N SER A 386 1.80 51.53 -51.00
CA SER A 386 2.63 52.63 -50.48
C SER A 386 3.71 53.02 -51.50
N PRO A 387 3.88 54.32 -51.83
CA PRO A 387 5.03 54.77 -52.62
C PRO A 387 6.31 54.44 -51.85
N ILE A 388 7.32 53.94 -52.54
CA ILE A 388 8.62 53.58 -51.98
C ILE A 388 9.30 54.84 -51.47
N THR A 389 9.03 55.23 -50.23
CA THR A 389 9.82 56.22 -49.52
C THR A 389 10.96 55.48 -48.81
N ARG A 390 12.17 56.01 -48.96
CA ARG A 390 13.48 55.52 -48.52
C ARG A 390 13.69 55.32 -47.04
N GLN A 391 12.71 55.01 -46.22
CA GLN A 391 12.90 54.58 -44.85
C GLN A 391 12.47 53.11 -44.76
N VAL A 392 13.33 52.22 -45.12
CA VAL A 392 13.32 50.83 -44.67
C VAL A 392 13.62 50.88 -43.18
N ASN A 393 12.59 50.99 -42.36
CA ASN A 393 12.70 50.63 -40.97
C ASN A 393 13.07 49.18 -40.91
N GLY A 394 14.35 48.91 -40.64
CA GLY A 394 14.90 47.58 -40.73
C GLY A 394 14.16 46.58 -39.87
N TYR A 395 14.16 45.34 -40.30
CA TYR A 395 13.82 44.19 -39.48
C TYR A 395 14.42 44.34 -38.09
N LYS A 396 13.59 44.54 -37.07
CA LYS A 396 14.03 44.44 -35.68
C LYS A 396 13.86 43.01 -35.20
N GLN A 397 14.97 42.36 -34.99
CA GLN A 397 14.99 41.07 -34.34
C GLN A 397 15.38 41.29 -32.86
N SER A 398 14.45 40.98 -31.97
CA SER A 398 14.70 41.01 -30.54
C SER A 398 14.83 39.56 -30.04
N THR A 399 15.92 39.30 -29.34
CA THR A 399 16.17 38.01 -28.72
C THR A 399 15.99 38.18 -27.21
N SER A 400 15.12 37.38 -26.63
CA SER A 400 14.88 37.32 -25.17
C SER A 400 14.94 35.89 -24.67
N ASN A 401 15.19 35.73 -23.38
CA ASN A 401 15.09 34.44 -22.73
C ASN A 401 13.70 34.32 -22.08
N ALA A 402 13.03 33.19 -22.34
CA ALA A 402 11.77 32.84 -21.71
C ALA A 402 11.93 31.53 -20.92
N THR A 403 11.16 31.38 -19.85
CA THR A 403 11.15 30.15 -19.05
C THR A 403 9.90 29.36 -19.40
N ARG A 404 10.05 28.06 -19.64
CA ARG A 404 8.91 27.13 -19.78
C ARG A 404 9.15 25.87 -18.94
N PRO A 405 8.09 25.14 -18.56
CA PRO A 405 8.25 23.78 -18.06
C PRO A 405 9.09 22.93 -18.99
N LEU A 406 9.92 22.03 -18.44
CA LEU A 406 10.68 21.06 -19.25
C LEU A 406 9.74 20.19 -20.07
N MET A 407 8.63 19.76 -19.45
CA MET A 407 7.48 19.13 -20.10
C MET A 407 6.19 19.79 -19.59
N TYR A 408 5.32 20.21 -20.49
CA TYR A 408 3.98 20.65 -20.11
C TYR A 408 3.10 19.47 -19.70
N PRO A 409 2.02 19.70 -18.93
CA PRO A 409 1.08 18.63 -18.57
C PRO A 409 0.52 17.89 -19.77
N ASP A 410 0.16 18.57 -20.84
CA ASP A 410 -0.34 18.00 -22.09
C ASP A 410 0.72 17.16 -22.82
N GLU A 411 1.99 17.54 -22.77
CA GLU A 411 3.10 16.74 -23.32
C GLU A 411 3.30 15.42 -22.53
N ILE A 412 2.96 15.41 -21.22
CA ILE A 412 3.02 14.22 -20.36
C ILE A 412 1.83 13.29 -20.64
N GLU A 413 0.63 13.85 -20.82
CA GLU A 413 -0.56 13.06 -21.16
C GLU A 413 -0.46 12.43 -22.55
N GLN A 414 0.27 13.08 -23.47
CA GLN A 414 0.49 12.61 -24.84
C GLN A 414 1.71 11.72 -25.02
N MET A 415 2.37 11.32 -23.93
CA MET A 415 3.50 10.38 -24.04
C MET A 415 3.09 9.06 -24.66
N ASP A 416 3.97 8.51 -25.53
CA ASP A 416 3.76 7.19 -26.10
C ASP A 416 3.81 6.11 -25.01
N ASN A 417 2.96 5.09 -25.12
CA ASN A 417 2.91 3.97 -24.17
C ASN A 417 4.22 3.14 -24.09
N SER A 418 5.13 3.29 -25.05
CA SER A 418 6.47 2.68 -25.03
C SER A 418 7.52 3.52 -24.28
N GLU A 419 7.16 4.74 -23.87
CA GLU A 419 8.05 5.68 -23.19
C GLU A 419 7.72 5.79 -21.70
N CYS A 420 8.72 6.10 -20.89
CA CYS A 420 8.52 6.47 -19.49
C CYS A 420 9.42 7.64 -19.07
N LEU A 421 8.96 8.38 -18.06
CA LEU A 421 9.79 9.38 -17.39
C LEU A 421 10.32 8.79 -16.09
N ILE A 422 11.61 8.93 -15.86
CA ILE A 422 12.31 8.54 -14.65
C ILE A 422 12.76 9.79 -13.92
N LEU A 423 12.26 9.97 -12.69
CA LEU A 423 12.64 11.06 -11.80
C LEU A 423 13.41 10.47 -10.62
N ILE A 424 14.69 10.80 -10.51
CA ILE A 424 15.56 10.33 -9.43
C ILE A 424 16.02 11.54 -8.62
N ARG A 425 15.96 11.44 -7.29
CA ARG A 425 16.42 12.52 -6.41
C ARG A 425 17.88 12.92 -6.71
N GLY A 426 18.10 14.20 -6.96
CA GLY A 426 19.42 14.75 -7.27
C GLY A 426 19.88 14.57 -8.72
N GLN A 427 19.01 14.06 -9.60
CA GLN A 427 19.29 13.89 -11.03
C GLN A 427 18.30 14.68 -11.90
N LYS A 428 18.69 14.94 -13.14
CA LYS A 428 17.76 15.49 -14.14
C LYS A 428 16.77 14.41 -14.56
N PRO A 429 15.53 14.79 -14.94
CA PRO A 429 14.57 13.87 -15.51
C PRO A 429 15.13 13.13 -16.73
N LEU A 430 14.80 11.85 -16.84
CA LEU A 430 15.18 11.02 -17.97
C LEU A 430 13.91 10.55 -18.67
N LYS A 431 13.86 10.66 -20.00
CA LYS A 431 12.82 10.05 -20.84
C LYS A 431 13.44 8.85 -21.55
N VAL A 432 12.86 7.67 -21.34
CA VAL A 432 13.39 6.39 -21.83
C VAL A 432 12.25 5.48 -22.33
N MET A 433 12.62 4.36 -22.95
CA MET A 433 11.66 3.32 -23.34
C MET A 433 11.52 2.25 -22.26
#